data_be70498c7b639324eba27e0a4cb4976c
#
_entry.id   be70498c7b639324eba27e0a4cb4976c
#
_cell.length_a   1.000
_cell.length_b   1.000
_cell.length_c   1.000
_cell.angle_alpha   90.00
_cell.angle_beta   90.00
_cell.angle_gamma   90.00
#
_symmetry.space_group_name_H-M   'P 1'
#
loop_
_entity.id
_entity.type
_entity.pdbx_description
1 polymer ?
#
loop_
_entity_poly.entity_id
_entity_poly.type
_entity_poly.pdbx_seq_one_letter_code
_entity_poly.pdbx_strand_id
1 'polypeptide(L)'
;MTGATLDTGALIALESGSTRMAVLVEEALVGRAELAIPAGVLAQAWRGGARQARIARLLRASNTSVVPLDAKMALRVGARCAATRMADIVDVSVAVCASDRGHPVITSDPDDIAAIDPALTLVRPT
;
A
#
# COMPACT_ATOMS: atom_id res chain seq x y z
N MET A 1 12.39 11.47 2.05
CA MET A 1 11.54 10.35 1.60
C MET A 1 10.42 10.90 0.74
N THR A 2 10.21 10.35 -0.42
CA THR A 2 9.22 10.83 -1.40
C THR A 2 7.83 10.21 -1.21
N GLY A 3 7.66 9.38 -0.22
CA GLY A 3 6.43 8.66 0.02
C GLY A 3 6.58 7.15 -0.14
N ALA A 4 5.50 6.44 0.09
CA ALA A 4 5.45 4.99 -0.06
C ALA A 4 4.03 4.54 -0.38
N THR A 5 3.91 3.40 -1.05
CA THR A 5 2.63 2.72 -1.25
C THR A 5 2.58 1.55 -0.28
N LEU A 6 1.46 1.41 0.42
CA LEU A 6 1.26 0.38 1.45
C LEU A 6 0.42 -0.77 0.89
N ASP A 7 0.87 -2.00 1.13
CA ASP A 7 0.05 -3.18 0.86
C ASP A 7 -0.77 -3.58 2.10
N THR A 8 -1.55 -4.64 1.97
CA THR A 8 -2.38 -5.16 3.06
C THR A 8 -1.55 -5.58 4.27
N GLY A 9 -0.40 -6.24 4.04
CA GLY A 9 0.49 -6.66 5.12
C GLY A 9 1.06 -5.49 5.91
N ALA A 10 1.30 -4.34 5.26
CA ALA A 10 1.75 -3.13 5.95
C ALA A 10 0.67 -2.62 6.92
N LEU A 11 -0.59 -2.57 6.48
CA LEU A 11 -1.70 -2.15 7.35
C LEU A 11 -1.91 -3.13 8.52
N ILE A 12 -1.82 -4.43 8.26
CA ILE A 12 -1.93 -5.45 9.31
C ILE A 12 -0.78 -5.31 10.32
N ALA A 13 0.44 -5.07 9.87
CA ALA A 13 1.57 -4.84 10.75
C ALA A 13 1.37 -3.60 11.62
N LEU A 14 0.83 -2.51 11.05
CA LEU A 14 0.52 -1.30 11.81
C LEU A 14 -0.54 -1.59 12.88
N GLU A 15 -1.62 -2.29 12.52
CA GLU A 15 -2.68 -2.69 13.44
C GLU A 15 -2.12 -3.51 14.60
N SER A 16 -1.23 -4.45 14.30
CA SER A 16 -0.62 -5.36 15.29
C SER A 16 0.43 -4.69 16.17
N GLY A 17 0.73 -3.42 15.94
CA GLY A 17 1.66 -2.67 16.77
C GLY A 17 3.14 -2.82 16.38
N SER A 18 3.44 -3.13 15.13
CA SER A 18 4.83 -3.14 14.64
C SER A 18 5.53 -1.80 14.92
N THR A 19 6.61 -1.85 15.65
CA THR A 19 7.43 -0.66 15.95
C THR A 19 8.02 -0.08 14.67
N ARG A 20 8.52 -0.94 13.80
CA ARG A 20 9.08 -0.50 12.51
C ARG A 20 8.03 0.22 11.68
N MET A 21 6.82 -0.32 11.59
CA MET A 21 5.76 0.31 10.81
C MET A 21 5.33 1.65 11.42
N ALA A 22 5.24 1.73 12.74
CA ALA A 22 4.95 2.98 13.44
C ALA A 22 6.00 4.06 13.14
N VAL A 23 7.29 3.70 13.13
CA VAL A 23 8.38 4.62 12.79
C VAL A 23 8.28 5.08 11.35
N LEU A 24 8.03 4.18 10.41
CA LEU A 24 7.88 4.52 8.99
C LEU A 24 6.72 5.50 8.76
N VAL A 25 5.59 5.28 9.41
CA VAL A 25 4.43 6.17 9.32
C VAL A 25 4.76 7.55 9.90
N GLU A 26 5.40 7.60 11.06
CA GLU A 26 5.77 8.86 11.71
C GLU A 26 6.78 9.66 10.87
N GLU A 27 7.80 8.99 10.34
CA GLU A 27 8.78 9.63 9.46
C GLU A 27 8.13 10.23 8.21
N ALA A 28 7.17 9.52 7.63
CA ALA A 28 6.44 10.03 6.47
C ALA A 28 5.62 11.27 6.84
N LEU A 29 4.96 11.26 7.99
CA LEU A 29 4.15 12.40 8.45
C LEU A 29 5.04 13.63 8.68
N VAL A 30 6.14 13.46 9.41
CA VAL A 30 7.09 14.56 9.70
C VAL A 30 7.68 15.11 8.41
N GLY A 31 8.06 14.26 7.49
CA GLY A 31 8.63 14.63 6.20
C GLY A 31 7.60 15.09 5.16
N ARG A 32 6.31 15.10 5.49
CA ARG A 32 5.20 15.42 4.58
C ARG A 32 5.22 14.57 3.30
N ALA A 33 5.67 13.33 3.43
CA ALA A 33 5.71 12.38 2.33
C ALA A 33 4.37 11.64 2.22
N GLU A 34 3.89 11.40 1.01
CA GLU A 34 2.63 10.71 0.77
C GLU A 34 2.71 9.24 1.19
N LEU A 35 1.71 8.77 1.92
CA LEU A 35 1.43 7.35 2.09
C LEU A 35 0.19 7.02 1.27
N ALA A 36 0.38 6.25 0.21
CA ALA A 36 -0.70 5.87 -0.70
C ALA A 36 -1.21 4.47 -0.37
N ILE A 37 -2.53 4.36 -0.21
CA ILE A 37 -3.19 3.09 0.11
C ILE A 37 -4.18 2.81 -1.02
N PRO A 38 -3.94 1.81 -1.87
CA PRO A 38 -4.94 1.39 -2.86
C PRO A 38 -6.24 0.99 -2.17
N ALA A 39 -7.38 1.35 -2.74
CA ALA A 39 -8.68 1.11 -2.13
C ALA A 39 -8.93 -0.38 -1.82
N GLY A 40 -8.45 -1.29 -2.70
CA GLY A 40 -8.56 -2.73 -2.46
C GLY A 40 -7.75 -3.21 -1.26
N VAL A 41 -6.59 -2.60 -1.01
CA VAL A 41 -5.79 -2.87 0.19
C VAL A 41 -6.57 -2.47 1.45
N LEU A 42 -7.16 -1.29 1.45
CA LEU A 42 -7.97 -0.85 2.57
C LEU A 42 -9.15 -1.80 2.80
N ALA A 43 -9.83 -2.22 1.73
CA ALA A 43 -10.94 -3.15 1.83
C ALA A 43 -10.54 -4.51 2.41
N GLN A 44 -9.34 -4.99 2.11
CA GLN A 44 -8.82 -6.24 2.67
C GLN A 44 -8.49 -6.12 4.17
N ALA A 45 -7.96 -4.98 4.60
CA ALA A 45 -7.48 -4.80 5.97
C ALA A 45 -8.58 -4.29 6.92
N TRP A 46 -9.49 -3.45 6.44
CA TRP A 46 -10.45 -2.77 7.29
C TRP A 46 -11.63 -3.65 7.67
N ARG A 47 -11.92 -3.72 8.97
CA ARG A 47 -13.11 -4.41 9.51
C ARG A 47 -13.89 -3.53 10.48
N GLY A 48 -13.33 -2.38 10.86
CA GLY A 48 -13.89 -1.49 11.87
C GLY A 48 -13.59 -1.96 13.29
N GLY A 49 -13.96 -1.15 14.24
CA GLY A 49 -13.79 -1.47 15.65
C GLY A 49 -12.51 -0.94 16.28
N ALA A 50 -12.44 -1.10 17.61
CA ALA A 50 -11.40 -0.50 18.44
C ALA A 50 -9.99 -1.05 18.14
N ARG A 51 -9.89 -2.28 17.68
CA ARG A 51 -8.60 -2.89 17.33
C ARG A 51 -7.89 -2.17 16.19
N GLN A 52 -8.64 -1.43 15.39
CA GLN A 52 -8.11 -0.75 14.21
C GLN A 52 -7.91 0.75 14.40
N ALA A 53 -7.77 1.19 15.66
CA ALA A 53 -7.54 2.60 15.98
C ALA A 53 -6.30 3.16 15.26
N ARG A 54 -5.23 2.38 15.10
CA ARG A 54 -4.02 2.81 14.40
C ARG A 54 -4.26 3.04 12.92
N ILE A 55 -5.02 2.15 12.27
CA ILE A 55 -5.41 2.32 10.87
C ILE A 55 -6.33 3.54 10.73
N ALA A 56 -7.32 3.70 11.62
CA ALA A 56 -8.21 4.85 11.60
C ALA A 56 -7.43 6.17 11.72
N ARG A 57 -6.41 6.22 12.58
CA ARG A 57 -5.55 7.39 12.73
C ARG A 57 -4.75 7.66 11.47
N LEU A 58 -4.20 6.62 10.84
CA LEU A 58 -3.49 6.74 9.57
C LEU A 58 -4.38 7.35 8.49
N LEU A 59 -5.64 6.89 8.38
CA LEU A 59 -6.59 7.39 7.38
C LEU A 59 -6.93 8.87 7.58
N ARG A 60 -6.82 9.40 8.79
CA ARG A 60 -7.07 10.80 9.10
C ARG A 60 -5.84 11.69 8.93
N ALA A 61 -4.66 11.10 8.74
CA ALA A 61 -3.43 11.88 8.58
C ALA A 61 -3.45 12.66 7.27
N SER A 62 -2.92 13.89 7.31
CA SER A 62 -2.95 14.81 6.15
C SER A 62 -2.14 14.32 4.95
N ASN A 63 -1.18 13.43 5.17
CA ASN A 63 -0.30 12.88 4.13
C ASN A 63 -0.76 11.52 3.59
N THR A 64 -1.90 11.00 4.05
CA THR A 64 -2.43 9.71 3.59
C THR A 64 -3.43 9.92 2.46
N SER A 65 -3.27 9.15 1.38
CA SER A 65 -4.17 9.13 0.23
C SER A 65 -4.70 7.72 0.02
N VAL A 66 -6.02 7.57 -0.03
CA VAL A 66 -6.63 6.32 -0.49
C VAL A 66 -6.85 6.43 -1.98
N VAL A 67 -6.24 5.52 -2.74
CA VAL A 67 -6.25 5.57 -4.20
C VAL A 67 -7.43 4.73 -4.72
N PRO A 68 -8.42 5.35 -5.36
CA PRO A 68 -9.62 4.62 -5.79
C PRO A 68 -9.33 3.64 -6.92
N LEU A 69 -10.08 2.55 -6.93
CA LEU A 69 -10.13 1.62 -8.04
C LEU A 69 -11.34 2.00 -8.93
N ASP A 70 -11.22 3.13 -9.59
CA ASP A 70 -12.23 3.59 -10.55
C ASP A 70 -12.09 2.87 -11.91
N ALA A 71 -12.93 3.21 -12.87
CA ALA A 71 -12.91 2.55 -14.18
C ALA A 71 -11.56 2.66 -14.88
N LYS A 72 -10.94 3.85 -14.85
CA LYS A 72 -9.64 4.08 -15.48
C LYS A 72 -8.56 3.21 -14.84
N MET A 73 -8.50 3.19 -13.51
CA MET A 73 -7.54 2.36 -12.77
C MET A 73 -7.83 0.88 -12.98
N ALA A 74 -9.10 0.46 -12.99
CA ALA A 74 -9.49 -0.93 -13.20
C ALA A 74 -9.04 -1.46 -14.56
N LEU A 75 -9.15 -0.65 -15.62
CA LEU A 75 -8.67 -1.03 -16.94
C LEU A 75 -7.15 -1.22 -16.97
N ARG A 76 -6.41 -0.35 -16.30
CA ARG A 76 -4.96 -0.46 -16.19
C ARG A 76 -4.52 -1.67 -15.39
N VAL A 77 -5.18 -1.93 -14.27
CA VAL A 77 -4.91 -3.09 -13.41
C VAL A 77 -5.22 -4.38 -14.18
N GLY A 78 -6.36 -4.44 -14.84
CA GLY A 78 -6.73 -5.61 -15.66
C GLY A 78 -5.73 -5.89 -16.77
N ALA A 79 -5.28 -4.86 -17.48
CA ALA A 79 -4.26 -5.00 -18.53
C ALA A 79 -2.94 -5.52 -17.95
N ARG A 80 -2.55 -5.07 -16.76
CA ARG A 80 -1.33 -5.54 -16.10
C ARG A 80 -1.47 -6.99 -15.62
N CYS A 81 -2.64 -7.39 -15.12
CA CYS A 81 -2.92 -8.78 -14.80
C CYS A 81 -2.72 -9.69 -16.01
N ALA A 82 -3.23 -9.29 -17.16
CA ALA A 82 -3.08 -10.04 -18.40
C ALA A 82 -1.61 -10.14 -18.82
N ALA A 83 -0.87 -9.04 -18.77
CA ALA A 83 0.53 -8.97 -19.19
C ALA A 83 1.45 -9.79 -18.28
N THR A 84 1.19 -9.83 -16.97
CA THR A 84 2.01 -10.51 -15.98
C THR A 84 1.49 -11.90 -15.63
N ARG A 85 0.30 -12.28 -16.14
CA ARG A 85 -0.40 -13.51 -15.77
C ARG A 85 -0.67 -13.64 -14.27
N MET A 86 -0.87 -12.49 -13.60
CA MET A 86 -1.20 -12.43 -12.19
C MET A 86 -2.70 -12.21 -12.04
N ALA A 87 -3.32 -12.92 -11.12
CA ALA A 87 -4.77 -12.85 -10.89
C ALA A 87 -5.14 -11.99 -9.69
N ASP A 88 -4.19 -11.67 -8.81
CA ASP A 88 -4.45 -10.89 -7.60
C ASP A 88 -4.56 -9.40 -7.94
N ILE A 89 -5.80 -8.92 -8.06
CA ILE A 89 -6.11 -7.54 -8.42
C ILE A 89 -5.53 -6.55 -7.40
N VAL A 90 -5.52 -6.92 -6.12
CA VAL A 90 -5.03 -6.03 -5.06
C VAL A 90 -3.52 -5.88 -5.16
N ASP A 91 -2.77 -6.96 -5.29
CA ASP A 91 -1.31 -6.90 -5.46
C ASP A 91 -0.93 -6.13 -6.72
N VAL A 92 -1.64 -6.36 -7.83
CA VAL A 92 -1.39 -5.63 -9.07
C VAL A 92 -1.72 -4.14 -8.90
N SER A 93 -2.78 -3.79 -8.20
CA SER A 93 -3.10 -2.38 -7.93
C SER A 93 -2.04 -1.69 -7.06
N VAL A 94 -1.44 -2.41 -6.12
CA VAL A 94 -0.30 -1.91 -5.33
C VAL A 94 0.88 -1.57 -6.25
N ALA A 95 1.25 -2.50 -7.14
CA ALA A 95 2.35 -2.28 -8.06
C ALA A 95 2.10 -1.11 -9.02
N VAL A 96 0.90 -1.01 -9.59
CA VAL A 96 0.53 0.10 -10.47
C VAL A 96 0.57 1.44 -9.74
N CYS A 97 0.00 1.50 -8.54
CA CYS A 97 0.00 2.70 -7.71
C CYS A 97 1.43 3.18 -7.40
N ALA A 98 2.29 2.26 -6.96
CA ALA A 98 3.68 2.58 -6.63
C ALA A 98 4.46 3.04 -7.85
N SER A 99 4.30 2.35 -8.97
CA SER A 99 4.98 2.71 -10.22
C SER A 99 4.58 4.13 -10.69
N ASP A 100 3.30 4.46 -10.63
CA ASP A 100 2.80 5.79 -11.02
C ASP A 100 3.42 6.91 -10.19
N ARG A 101 3.70 6.66 -8.93
CA ARG A 101 4.18 7.66 -7.98
C ARG A 101 5.68 7.67 -7.77
N GLY A 102 6.38 6.68 -8.33
CA GLY A 102 7.80 6.49 -8.02
C GLY A 102 8.03 6.12 -6.56
N HIS A 103 7.08 5.42 -5.96
CA HIS A 103 7.13 5.01 -4.55
C HIS A 103 7.81 3.67 -4.36
N PRO A 104 8.54 3.47 -3.26
CA PRO A 104 8.77 2.13 -2.74
C PRO A 104 7.44 1.53 -2.24
N VAL A 105 7.38 0.22 -2.16
CA VAL A 105 6.23 -0.51 -1.60
C VAL A 105 6.62 -1.07 -0.23
N ILE A 106 5.81 -0.79 0.78
CA ILE A 106 5.94 -1.45 2.08
C ILE A 106 5.04 -2.68 2.05
N THR A 107 5.66 -3.86 2.06
CA THR A 107 4.99 -5.13 1.81
C THR A 107 5.54 -6.25 2.69
N SER A 108 4.66 -7.12 3.17
CA SER A 108 5.05 -8.38 3.82
C SER A 108 5.33 -9.51 2.80
N ASP A 109 4.96 -9.32 1.54
CA ASP A 109 5.08 -10.29 0.46
C ASP A 109 5.90 -9.75 -0.71
N PRO A 110 7.21 -9.47 -0.49
CA PRO A 110 8.02 -8.82 -1.53
C PRO A 110 8.14 -9.64 -2.81
N ASP A 111 8.15 -10.97 -2.73
CA ASP A 111 8.28 -11.81 -3.91
C ASP A 111 7.06 -11.69 -4.84
N ASP A 112 5.86 -11.58 -4.27
CA ASP A 112 4.63 -11.42 -5.05
C ASP A 112 4.62 -10.08 -5.80
N ILE A 113 5.03 -9.02 -5.13
CA ILE A 113 5.12 -7.69 -5.75
C ILE A 113 6.23 -7.65 -6.81
N ALA A 114 7.39 -8.24 -6.52
CA ALA A 114 8.50 -8.30 -7.47
C ALA A 114 8.14 -9.08 -8.74
N ALA A 115 7.29 -10.10 -8.62
CA ALA A 115 6.81 -10.86 -9.77
C ALA A 115 5.95 -10.02 -10.72
N ILE A 116 5.28 -8.98 -10.19
CA ILE A 116 4.45 -8.06 -10.98
C ILE A 116 5.32 -6.97 -11.61
N ASP A 117 6.21 -6.38 -10.83
CA ASP A 117 7.11 -5.31 -11.28
C ASP A 117 8.46 -5.39 -10.54
N PRO A 118 9.48 -6.01 -11.16
CA PRO A 118 10.79 -6.17 -10.52
C PRO A 118 11.57 -4.87 -10.35
N ALA A 119 11.13 -3.77 -10.96
CA ALA A 119 11.79 -2.47 -10.83
C ALA A 119 11.44 -1.74 -9.52
N LEU A 120 10.40 -2.19 -8.81
CA LEU A 120 9.98 -1.54 -7.56
C LEU A 120 10.94 -1.80 -6.42
N THR A 121 11.17 -0.77 -5.61
CA THR A 121 11.88 -0.90 -4.33
C THR A 121 10.90 -1.44 -3.28
N LEU A 122 11.31 -2.48 -2.55
CA LEU A 122 10.44 -3.18 -1.59
C LEU A 122 11.02 -3.04 -0.18
N VAL A 123 10.16 -2.71 0.77
CA VAL A 123 10.52 -2.51 2.18
C VAL A 123 9.59 -3.36 3.04
N ARG A 124 10.14 -4.11 3.99
CA ARG A 124 9.33 -4.91 4.90
C ARG A 124 8.78 -4.06 6.04
N PRO A 125 7.52 -4.30 6.48
CA PRO A 125 6.91 -3.56 7.58
C PRO A 125 7.34 -4.07 8.98
N THR A 126 8.09 -5.16 9.03
CA THR A 126 8.55 -5.75 10.29
C THR A 126 9.98 -6.22 10.21
#